data_27f355825cf58740ef8031e0a9ae8504
#
_entry.id   27f355825cf58740ef8031e0a9ae8504
#
_cell.length_a   1.000
_cell.length_b   1.000
_cell.length_c   1.000
_cell.angle_alpha   90.00
_cell.angle_beta   90.00
_cell.angle_gamma   90.00
#
_symmetry.space_group_name_H-M   'P 1'
#
loop_
_entity.id
_entity.type
_entity.pdbx_description
1 polymer ?
#
loop_
_entity_poly.entity_id
_entity_poly.type
_entity_poly.pdbx_seq_one_letter_code
_entity_poly.pdbx_strand_id
1 'polypeptide(L)'
;MRRLISYLQLIISFIFSEPFNGLTLISKETAGPDSPALTQLIDNDGNIINEWVHDTELSAIAYISPDSILFISCKIDNPNGPNRNGRFKKINWEGEIIWDYIIPDSICRPHHDIEVMPNGNILAICSELKTYDELLSAGMIIDQVPDINLNRGNMDMVIEIEPLENNLANIIWKWHFWDHLVQDISQDLSNYGSISANPQLLNINSPPLSFLYENSPSGADADFWMHCNSVSYNSSLDQIMLSSRNRSEVYVIDHSTTTDEASSNSGGTYGEGGDFLYRWGNPQNYGRGTENDQLLRGQHSAIWIPENFPGEGNILLFNNSHTIDYSAVIEIIPPINQNGSYSLDAINAYEPDDYYWIYILDQLALVRGGVWRLPNGNTIISNLSSLFEIGPDSEIEWVHSGTFYPSRVIKYSFDYFNSNNLLYDINNDGLLNNSDLEMLILLVLSEDDSFIVADINNDSLTNIFDLLLLSDYLQTF
;
A
#
# COMPACT_ATOMS: atom_id res chain seq x y z
N MET A 1 -20.85 -64.07 -15.10
CA MET A 1 -21.06 -62.61 -15.08
C MET A 1 -20.43 -62.09 -13.80
N ARG A 2 -19.14 -61.72 -13.84
CA ARG A 2 -18.40 -61.15 -12.71
C ARG A 2 -18.52 -59.63 -12.80
N ARG A 3 -19.12 -58.99 -11.80
CA ARG A 3 -19.16 -57.54 -11.69
C ARG A 3 -17.81 -57.08 -11.19
N LEU A 4 -17.08 -56.30 -12.01
CA LEU A 4 -15.94 -55.50 -11.58
C LEU A 4 -16.53 -54.28 -10.87
N ILE A 5 -16.25 -54.18 -9.57
CA ILE A 5 -16.48 -52.96 -8.79
C ILE A 5 -15.16 -52.17 -8.88
N SER A 6 -15.19 -51.10 -9.69
CA SER A 6 -14.09 -50.13 -9.72
C SER A 6 -14.21 -49.24 -8.46
N TYR A 7 -13.29 -49.38 -7.52
CA TYR A 7 -13.08 -48.41 -6.48
C TYR A 7 -12.41 -47.19 -7.09
N LEU A 8 -13.16 -46.12 -7.29
CA LEU A 8 -12.62 -44.81 -7.53
C LEU A 8 -12.12 -44.31 -6.17
N GLN A 9 -10.83 -44.43 -5.89
CA GLN A 9 -10.20 -43.73 -4.79
C GLN A 9 -10.17 -42.25 -5.15
N LEU A 10 -11.10 -41.47 -4.51
CA LEU A 10 -11.02 -40.06 -4.49
C LEU A 10 -9.81 -39.71 -3.58
N ILE A 11 -8.67 -39.42 -4.17
CA ILE A 11 -7.56 -38.83 -3.48
C ILE A 11 -8.00 -37.35 -3.25
N ILE A 12 -8.59 -37.07 -2.11
CA ILE A 12 -8.71 -35.73 -1.59
C ILE A 12 -7.29 -35.37 -1.12
N SER A 13 -6.53 -34.74 -1.97
CA SER A 13 -5.32 -34.04 -1.55
C SER A 13 -5.80 -32.91 -0.64
N PHE A 14 -5.64 -33.07 0.66
CA PHE A 14 -5.62 -31.92 1.55
C PHE A 14 -4.38 -31.12 1.14
N ILE A 15 -4.56 -30.08 0.39
CA ILE A 15 -3.52 -29.08 0.20
C ILE A 15 -3.46 -28.37 1.56
N PHE A 16 -2.55 -28.79 2.41
CA PHE A 16 -2.17 -27.97 3.54
C PHE A 16 -1.55 -26.73 2.93
N SER A 17 -2.10 -25.58 3.24
CA SER A 17 -1.45 -24.32 2.94
C SER A 17 -0.17 -24.29 3.78
N GLU A 18 0.91 -23.81 3.19
CA GLU A 18 2.19 -23.62 3.88
C GLU A 18 2.56 -22.13 3.80
N PRO A 19 3.41 -21.65 4.71
CA PRO A 19 3.92 -20.30 4.60
C PRO A 19 4.53 -20.06 3.22
N PHE A 20 4.24 -18.93 2.62
CA PHE A 20 4.92 -18.55 1.39
C PHE A 20 6.42 -18.44 1.64
N ASN A 21 7.21 -19.14 0.85
CA ASN A 21 8.67 -19.08 0.94
C ASN A 21 9.18 -17.80 0.28
N GLY A 22 9.56 -16.81 1.09
CA GLY A 22 9.93 -15.48 0.60
C GLY A 22 10.55 -14.62 1.68
N LEU A 23 10.89 -13.40 1.30
CA LEU A 23 11.54 -12.41 2.15
C LEU A 23 10.57 -11.31 2.57
N THR A 24 10.45 -11.08 3.86
CA THR A 24 9.53 -10.10 4.44
C THR A 24 10.26 -8.80 4.74
N LEU A 25 9.81 -7.68 4.16
CA LEU A 25 10.35 -6.34 4.39
C LEU A 25 9.62 -5.69 5.56
N ILE A 26 10.31 -5.46 6.66
CA ILE A 26 9.77 -4.87 7.89
C ILE A 26 10.47 -3.56 8.19
N SER A 27 9.73 -2.47 8.28
CA SER A 27 10.25 -1.17 8.69
C SER A 27 9.87 -0.87 10.14
N LYS A 28 10.83 -0.47 10.94
CA LYS A 28 10.65 -0.04 12.32
C LYS A 28 10.85 1.47 12.42
N GLU A 29 9.78 2.19 12.70
CA GLU A 29 9.89 3.58 13.14
C GLU A 29 10.65 3.64 14.48
N THR A 30 11.34 4.73 14.75
CA THR A 30 12.05 4.87 16.03
C THR A 30 11.11 4.71 17.21
N ALA A 31 11.50 3.87 18.15
CA ALA A 31 10.79 3.73 19.42
C ALA A 31 11.32 4.67 20.52
N GLY A 32 12.30 5.51 20.23
CA GLY A 32 12.90 6.43 21.19
C GLY A 32 14.34 6.84 20.84
N PRO A 33 14.96 7.72 21.63
CA PRO A 33 16.27 8.34 21.32
C PRO A 33 17.44 7.35 21.19
N ASP A 34 17.30 6.14 21.73
CA ASP A 34 18.36 5.12 21.73
C ASP A 34 18.07 3.96 20.73
N SER A 35 17.03 4.07 19.93
CA SER A 35 16.63 3.03 18.95
C SER A 35 16.53 3.65 17.56
N PRO A 36 17.50 3.42 16.66
CA PRO A 36 17.47 3.97 15.32
C PRO A 36 16.26 3.42 14.55
N ALA A 37 15.76 4.20 13.61
CA ALA A 37 14.86 3.69 12.58
C ALA A 37 15.64 2.71 11.72
N LEU A 38 15.00 1.60 11.36
CA LEU A 38 15.63 0.57 10.53
C LEU A 38 14.60 -0.10 9.64
N THR A 39 15.08 -0.66 8.54
CA THR A 39 14.33 -1.55 7.67
C THR A 39 15.09 -2.85 7.58
N GLN A 40 14.41 -3.97 7.75
CA GLN A 40 14.98 -5.31 7.69
C GLN A 40 14.28 -6.14 6.63
N LEU A 41 15.05 -6.91 5.90
CA LEU A 41 14.57 -7.99 5.05
C LEU A 41 14.86 -9.30 5.77
N ILE A 42 13.84 -10.07 6.10
CA ILE A 42 13.96 -11.30 6.88
C ILE A 42 13.35 -12.48 6.12
N ASP A 43 13.87 -13.69 6.40
CA ASP A 43 13.27 -14.95 5.96
C ASP A 43 12.14 -15.43 6.88
N ASN A 44 11.57 -16.60 6.60
CA ASN A 44 10.49 -17.17 7.40
C ASN A 44 10.92 -17.60 8.81
N ASP A 45 12.20 -17.86 9.04
CA ASP A 45 12.76 -18.22 10.35
C ASP A 45 13.11 -16.99 11.18
N GLY A 46 12.99 -15.77 10.59
CA GLY A 46 13.32 -14.50 11.21
C GLY A 46 14.80 -14.15 11.14
N ASN A 47 15.58 -14.86 10.31
CA ASN A 47 16.96 -14.47 10.06
C ASN A 47 17.00 -13.20 9.24
N ILE A 48 17.88 -12.27 9.60
CA ILE A 48 18.06 -11.01 8.89
C ILE A 48 18.93 -11.27 7.66
N ILE A 49 18.35 -11.07 6.47
CA ILE A 49 19.05 -11.19 5.19
C ILE A 49 19.74 -9.88 4.84
N ASN A 50 19.08 -8.74 5.10
CA ASN A 50 19.70 -7.42 5.01
C ASN A 50 19.08 -6.45 6.00
N GLU A 51 19.86 -5.44 6.43
CA GLU A 51 19.40 -4.40 7.35
C GLU A 51 19.91 -3.02 6.91
N TRP A 52 19.00 -2.07 6.85
CA TRP A 52 19.30 -0.67 6.59
C TRP A 52 18.99 0.17 7.83
N VAL A 53 20.02 0.78 8.40
CA VAL A 53 19.87 1.71 9.54
C VAL A 53 19.72 3.13 9.00
N HIS A 54 18.68 3.81 9.45
CA HIS A 54 18.34 5.14 8.96
C HIS A 54 18.78 6.25 9.91
N ASP A 55 19.23 7.35 9.35
CA ASP A 55 19.63 8.57 10.08
C ASP A 55 18.45 9.42 10.56
N THR A 56 17.23 9.10 10.09
CA THR A 56 15.99 9.82 10.41
C THR A 56 14.83 8.86 10.62
N GLU A 57 13.79 9.28 11.31
CA GLU A 57 12.55 8.52 11.44
C GLU A 57 11.88 8.31 10.09
N LEU A 58 11.31 7.12 9.90
CA LEU A 58 10.48 6.82 8.73
C LEU A 58 9.10 7.46 8.86
N SER A 59 8.48 7.77 7.74
CA SER A 59 7.17 8.43 7.69
C SER A 59 6.11 7.70 6.87
N ALA A 60 6.54 6.68 6.12
CA ALA A 60 5.68 5.82 5.32
C ALA A 60 6.25 4.40 5.24
N ILE A 61 5.59 3.56 4.48
CA ILE A 61 5.99 2.20 4.19
C ILE A 61 7.27 2.21 3.36
N ALA A 62 8.15 1.24 3.59
CA ALA A 62 9.32 1.01 2.74
C ALA A 62 8.97 0.05 1.61
N TYR A 63 9.58 0.27 0.46
CA TYR A 63 9.49 -0.61 -0.71
C TYR A 63 10.91 -0.98 -1.15
N ILE A 64 11.06 -2.18 -1.68
CA ILE A 64 12.30 -2.56 -2.36
C ILE A 64 11.96 -2.92 -3.80
N SER A 65 12.74 -2.39 -4.73
CA SER A 65 12.58 -2.67 -6.17
C SER A 65 13.25 -3.98 -6.58
N PRO A 66 12.93 -4.52 -7.76
CA PRO A 66 13.55 -5.75 -8.25
C PRO A 66 15.08 -5.68 -8.37
N ASP A 67 15.65 -4.50 -8.56
CA ASP A 67 17.11 -4.25 -8.57
C ASP A 67 17.66 -3.95 -7.17
N SER A 68 16.95 -4.38 -6.13
CA SER A 68 17.37 -4.30 -4.73
C SER A 68 17.59 -2.89 -4.18
N ILE A 69 16.95 -1.89 -4.78
CA ILE A 69 16.98 -0.53 -4.27
C ILE A 69 15.83 -0.33 -3.27
N LEU A 70 16.17 0.06 -2.05
CA LEU A 70 15.21 0.42 -1.02
C LEU A 70 14.73 1.86 -1.20
N PHE A 71 13.40 2.03 -1.28
CA PHE A 71 12.71 3.32 -1.32
C PHE A 71 12.07 3.58 0.05
N ILE A 72 12.36 4.73 0.63
CA ILE A 72 11.79 5.14 1.91
C ILE A 72 11.32 6.59 1.88
N SER A 73 10.27 6.86 2.63
CA SER A 73 9.86 8.21 3.01
C SER A 73 10.22 8.47 4.47
N CYS A 74 10.85 9.60 4.73
CA CYS A 74 11.38 9.95 6.05
C CYS A 74 10.83 11.27 6.55
N LYS A 75 10.98 11.48 7.86
CA LYS A 75 10.76 12.78 8.48
C LYS A 75 11.97 13.70 8.24
N ILE A 76 11.69 15.00 8.27
CA ILE A 76 12.68 16.07 8.18
C ILE A 76 12.76 16.70 9.56
N ASP A 77 13.98 16.85 10.06
CA ASP A 77 14.22 17.55 11.32
C ASP A 77 13.74 19.01 11.23
N ASN A 78 12.93 19.42 12.18
CA ASN A 78 12.44 20.78 12.28
C ASN A 78 12.90 21.41 13.59
N PRO A 79 13.97 22.19 13.62
CA PRO A 79 14.52 22.79 14.84
C PRO A 79 13.56 23.78 15.53
N ASN A 80 12.50 24.22 14.83
CA ASN A 80 11.53 25.19 15.32
C ASN A 80 10.14 24.58 15.60
N GLY A 81 10.01 23.26 15.56
CA GLY A 81 8.73 22.57 15.74
C GLY A 81 8.86 21.04 15.60
N PRO A 82 7.74 20.32 15.52
CA PRO A 82 7.77 18.88 15.31
C PRO A 82 8.37 18.54 13.92
N ASN A 83 9.04 17.40 13.86
CA ASN A 83 9.54 16.87 12.60
C ASN A 83 8.39 16.68 11.62
N ARG A 84 8.61 16.95 10.33
CA ARG A 84 7.62 16.85 9.28
C ARG A 84 8.02 15.81 8.25
N ASN A 85 7.07 15.19 7.60
CA ASN A 85 7.31 14.31 6.48
C ASN A 85 7.76 15.08 5.23
N GLY A 86 8.32 14.37 4.24
CA GLY A 86 8.65 14.96 2.94
C GLY A 86 10.09 14.81 2.49
N ARG A 87 10.85 13.89 3.07
CA ARG A 87 12.15 13.46 2.57
C ARG A 87 12.04 12.06 2.01
N PHE A 88 12.52 11.86 0.80
CA PHE A 88 12.51 10.58 0.09
C PHE A 88 13.94 10.14 -0.17
N LYS A 89 14.21 8.84 -0.02
CA LYS A 89 15.53 8.28 -0.27
C LYS A 89 15.44 7.02 -1.10
N LYS A 90 16.47 6.83 -1.95
CA LYS A 90 16.83 5.55 -2.53
C LYS A 90 18.12 5.09 -1.89
N ILE A 91 18.16 3.85 -1.44
CA ILE A 91 19.30 3.26 -0.72
C ILE A 91 19.63 1.94 -1.42
N ASN A 92 20.91 1.73 -1.74
CA ASN A 92 21.34 0.47 -2.36
C ASN A 92 21.39 -0.67 -1.33
N TRP A 93 21.71 -1.87 -1.79
CA TRP A 93 21.78 -3.06 -0.94
C TRP A 93 22.82 -2.92 0.18
N GLU A 94 23.93 -2.24 -0.06
CA GLU A 94 25.02 -2.01 0.89
C GLU A 94 24.71 -0.90 1.90
N GLY A 95 23.53 -0.27 1.83
CA GLY A 95 23.11 0.80 2.72
C GLY A 95 23.58 2.21 2.33
N GLU A 96 24.13 2.39 1.13
CA GLU A 96 24.54 3.70 0.63
C GLU A 96 23.33 4.46 0.09
N ILE A 97 23.18 5.72 0.49
CA ILE A 97 22.13 6.61 -0.04
C ILE A 97 22.56 7.05 -1.45
N ILE A 98 21.83 6.56 -2.46
CA ILE A 98 22.10 6.88 -3.86
C ILE A 98 21.24 8.03 -4.40
N TRP A 99 20.18 8.40 -3.67
CA TRP A 99 19.35 9.57 -3.95
C TRP A 99 18.64 10.03 -2.66
N ASP A 100 18.59 11.34 -2.44
CA ASP A 100 18.04 11.98 -1.24
C ASP A 100 17.37 13.30 -1.60
N TYR A 101 16.06 13.36 -1.57
CA TYR A 101 15.30 14.52 -2.00
C TYR A 101 14.33 15.00 -0.92
N ILE A 102 14.31 16.30 -0.71
CA ILE A 102 13.38 16.97 0.19
C ILE A 102 12.40 17.78 -0.65
N ILE A 103 11.10 17.45 -0.55
CA ILE A 103 10.08 18.24 -1.22
C ILE A 103 9.86 19.56 -0.51
N PRO A 104 9.82 20.69 -1.25
CA PRO A 104 9.52 22.00 -0.66
C PRO A 104 8.09 22.09 -0.11
N ASP A 105 7.90 22.68 1.08
CA ASP A 105 6.56 22.94 1.66
C ASP A 105 5.64 23.76 0.77
N SER A 106 6.21 24.56 -0.14
CA SER A 106 5.44 25.33 -1.12
C SER A 106 4.77 24.46 -2.20
N ILE A 107 5.16 23.19 -2.32
CA ILE A 107 4.54 22.24 -3.24
C ILE A 107 3.42 21.50 -2.51
N CYS A 108 3.77 20.74 -1.48
CA CYS A 108 2.82 19.99 -0.67
C CYS A 108 3.51 19.41 0.59
N ARG A 109 2.75 18.73 1.42
CA ARG A 109 3.26 18.01 2.60
C ARG A 109 2.91 16.52 2.48
N PRO A 110 3.89 15.67 2.12
CA PRO A 110 3.69 14.23 2.05
C PRO A 110 3.29 13.62 3.40
N HIS A 111 2.46 12.59 3.35
CA HIS A 111 2.06 11.82 4.54
C HIS A 111 1.65 10.39 4.18
N HIS A 112 1.63 9.50 5.16
CA HIS A 112 1.13 8.14 5.22
C HIS A 112 1.77 7.15 4.25
N ASP A 113 1.65 7.31 2.93
CA ASP A 113 2.05 6.27 1.99
C ASP A 113 2.70 6.82 0.73
N ILE A 114 3.50 5.98 0.11
CA ILE A 114 4.07 6.16 -1.23
C ILE A 114 3.83 4.87 -2.03
N GLU A 115 3.88 4.97 -3.35
CA GLU A 115 3.90 3.83 -4.26
C GLU A 115 5.06 3.98 -5.23
N VAL A 116 5.86 2.93 -5.41
CA VAL A 116 6.96 2.92 -6.38
C VAL A 116 6.46 2.34 -7.69
N MET A 117 6.46 3.17 -8.72
CA MET A 117 5.96 2.80 -10.03
C MET A 117 6.99 1.96 -10.81
N PRO A 118 6.55 1.15 -11.80
CA PRO A 118 7.45 0.33 -12.62
C PRO A 118 8.56 1.10 -13.36
N ASN A 119 8.33 2.39 -13.64
CA ASN A 119 9.33 3.28 -14.27
C ASN A 119 10.34 3.88 -13.25
N GLY A 120 10.21 3.55 -11.97
CA GLY A 120 11.05 4.06 -10.89
C GLY A 120 10.65 5.42 -10.33
N ASN A 121 9.52 5.98 -10.80
CA ASN A 121 8.90 7.17 -10.21
C ASN A 121 8.19 6.81 -8.90
N ILE A 122 7.87 7.83 -8.12
CA ILE A 122 7.24 7.68 -6.81
C ILE A 122 5.93 8.45 -6.80
N LEU A 123 4.82 7.75 -6.60
CA LEU A 123 3.57 8.41 -6.22
C LEU A 123 3.59 8.69 -4.72
N ALA A 124 3.19 9.88 -4.31
CA ALA A 124 3.13 10.26 -2.91
C ALA A 124 1.79 10.91 -2.59
N ILE A 125 1.17 10.46 -1.48
CA ILE A 125 0.05 11.17 -0.89
C ILE A 125 0.58 12.42 -0.22
N CYS A 126 -0.02 13.55 -0.54
CA CYS A 126 0.33 14.85 0.03
C CYS A 126 -0.91 15.56 0.53
N SER A 127 -0.71 16.53 1.42
CA SER A 127 -1.73 17.50 1.77
C SER A 127 -1.37 18.89 1.26
N GLU A 128 -2.38 19.62 0.85
CA GLU A 128 -2.34 21.05 0.55
C GLU A 128 -3.20 21.82 1.54
N LEU A 129 -2.75 23.00 1.90
CA LEU A 129 -3.46 23.83 2.86
C LEU A 129 -4.49 24.71 2.15
N LYS A 130 -5.75 24.65 2.56
CA LYS A 130 -6.81 25.57 2.17
C LYS A 130 -7.18 26.49 3.33
N THR A 131 -7.26 27.76 3.06
CA THR A 131 -7.71 28.77 4.03
C THR A 131 -9.21 28.64 4.31
N TYR A 132 -9.64 29.19 5.44
CA TYR A 132 -11.06 29.24 5.79
C TYR A 132 -11.92 29.90 4.69
N ASP A 133 -11.44 30.99 4.12
CA ASP A 133 -12.16 31.71 3.07
C ASP A 133 -12.26 30.89 1.77
N GLU A 134 -11.23 30.11 1.41
CA GLU A 134 -11.28 29.19 0.28
C GLU A 134 -12.30 28.07 0.51
N LEU A 135 -12.32 27.48 1.70
CA LEU A 135 -13.28 26.43 2.07
C LEU A 135 -14.72 26.91 1.97
N LEU A 136 -15.02 28.09 2.52
CA LEU A 136 -16.36 28.69 2.43
C LEU A 136 -16.71 29.07 0.99
N SER A 137 -15.75 29.60 0.23
CA SER A 137 -15.95 29.98 -1.17
C SER A 137 -16.20 28.77 -2.08
N ALA A 138 -15.74 27.57 -1.68
CA ALA A 138 -16.04 26.32 -2.33
C ALA A 138 -17.38 25.70 -1.87
N GLY A 139 -18.13 26.36 -0.97
CA GLY A 139 -19.44 25.93 -0.49
C GLY A 139 -19.41 25.00 0.72
N MET A 140 -18.29 24.91 1.44
CA MET A 140 -18.25 24.18 2.71
C MET A 140 -19.06 24.93 3.76
N ILE A 141 -19.91 24.23 4.49
CA ILE A 141 -20.64 24.81 5.61
C ILE A 141 -19.74 24.94 6.83
N ILE A 142 -19.94 26.00 7.62
CA ILE A 142 -19.02 26.37 8.70
C ILE A 142 -18.77 25.23 9.71
N ASP A 143 -19.81 24.45 10.01
CA ASP A 143 -19.73 23.35 10.98
C ASP A 143 -18.92 22.13 10.46
N GLN A 144 -18.58 22.13 9.16
CA GLN A 144 -17.80 21.09 8.50
C GLN A 144 -16.33 21.49 8.27
N VAL A 145 -15.96 22.75 8.61
CA VAL A 145 -14.57 23.17 8.50
C VAL A 145 -13.70 22.38 9.47
N PRO A 146 -12.67 21.64 8.98
CA PRO A 146 -11.92 20.68 9.79
C PRO A 146 -11.26 21.27 11.03
N ASP A 147 -10.68 22.46 10.92
CA ASP A 147 -10.09 23.15 12.05
C ASP A 147 -10.51 24.64 12.09
N ILE A 148 -11.69 24.86 12.67
CA ILE A 148 -12.23 26.21 12.81
C ILE A 148 -11.33 27.13 13.68
N ASN A 149 -10.55 26.56 14.60
CA ASN A 149 -9.68 27.34 15.48
C ASN A 149 -8.42 27.85 14.74
N LEU A 150 -7.94 27.07 13.75
CA LEU A 150 -6.82 27.44 12.90
C LEU A 150 -7.26 28.12 11.60
N ASN A 151 -8.57 28.21 11.35
CA ASN A 151 -9.16 28.79 10.14
C ASN A 151 -8.58 28.20 8.84
N ARG A 152 -8.44 26.86 8.79
CA ARG A 152 -7.84 26.14 7.66
C ARG A 152 -8.27 24.68 7.63
N GLY A 153 -8.00 24.02 6.49
CA GLY A 153 -8.14 22.59 6.34
C GLY A 153 -7.02 22.02 5.45
N ASN A 154 -6.58 20.83 5.75
CA ASN A 154 -5.66 20.08 4.90
C ASN A 154 -6.47 19.21 3.95
N MET A 155 -6.37 19.50 2.64
CA MET A 155 -6.95 18.70 1.56
C MET A 155 -5.90 17.76 1.01
N ASP A 156 -6.29 16.55 0.66
CA ASP A 156 -5.35 15.59 0.12
C ASP A 156 -5.19 15.76 -1.39
N MET A 157 -4.02 15.39 -1.87
CA MET A 157 -3.61 15.38 -3.27
C MET A 157 -2.61 14.26 -3.51
N VAL A 158 -2.38 13.91 -4.76
CA VAL A 158 -1.34 12.97 -5.18
C VAL A 158 -0.38 13.67 -6.12
N ILE A 159 0.90 13.36 -5.98
CA ILE A 159 1.94 13.81 -6.90
C ILE A 159 2.74 12.63 -7.41
N GLU A 160 3.24 12.74 -8.64
CA GLU A 160 4.25 11.84 -9.18
C GLU A 160 5.60 12.56 -9.20
N ILE A 161 6.58 11.92 -8.55
CA ILE A 161 7.95 12.39 -8.42
C ILE A 161 8.84 11.56 -9.33
N GLU A 162 9.51 12.20 -10.26
CA GLU A 162 10.59 11.63 -11.08
C GLU A 162 11.94 11.89 -10.40
N PRO A 163 12.59 10.87 -9.82
CA PRO A 163 13.92 11.02 -9.25
C PRO A 163 14.97 11.28 -10.34
N LEU A 164 15.80 12.29 -10.15
CA LEU A 164 16.88 12.65 -11.06
C LEU A 164 18.25 12.52 -10.40
N GLU A 165 19.30 12.52 -11.21
CA GLU A 165 20.69 12.56 -10.69
C GLU A 165 20.94 13.78 -9.78
N ASN A 166 21.98 13.69 -8.94
CA ASN A 166 22.41 14.74 -8.03
C ASN A 166 21.36 15.19 -7.00
N ASN A 167 20.53 14.24 -6.53
CA ASN A 167 19.48 14.47 -5.53
C ASN A 167 18.43 15.50 -5.99
N LEU A 168 18.19 15.60 -7.27
CA LEU A 168 17.12 16.41 -7.85
C LEU A 168 15.88 15.56 -8.11
N ALA A 169 14.75 16.22 -8.33
CA ALA A 169 13.52 15.59 -8.77
C ALA A 169 12.66 16.55 -9.57
N ASN A 170 11.86 16.00 -10.48
CA ASN A 170 10.74 16.68 -11.11
C ASN A 170 9.42 16.22 -10.47
N ILE A 171 8.46 17.12 -10.33
CA ILE A 171 7.06 16.75 -10.12
C ILE A 171 6.42 16.78 -11.50
N ILE A 172 6.13 15.61 -12.05
CA ILE A 172 5.69 15.48 -13.44
C ILE A 172 4.18 15.37 -13.60
N TRP A 173 3.48 15.00 -12.51
CA TRP A 173 2.03 14.91 -12.50
C TRP A 173 1.49 15.27 -11.12
N LYS A 174 0.25 15.83 -11.07
CA LYS A 174 -0.48 16.17 -9.85
C LYS A 174 -1.96 15.97 -10.06
N TRP A 175 -2.62 15.54 -9.00
CA TRP A 175 -4.06 15.44 -8.91
C TRP A 175 -4.54 15.90 -7.53
N HIS A 176 -5.65 16.65 -7.46
CA HIS A 176 -6.16 17.25 -6.23
C HIS A 176 -7.63 16.90 -6.00
N PHE A 177 -7.99 16.39 -4.84
CA PHE A 177 -9.41 16.27 -4.46
C PHE A 177 -10.16 17.60 -4.58
N TRP A 178 -9.45 18.70 -4.38
CA TRP A 178 -9.99 20.06 -4.43
C TRP A 178 -10.58 20.44 -5.78
N ASP A 179 -10.14 19.87 -6.85
CA ASP A 179 -10.59 20.20 -8.21
C ASP A 179 -11.90 19.47 -8.58
N HIS A 180 -12.29 18.43 -7.81
CA HIS A 180 -13.41 17.53 -8.10
C HIS A 180 -14.52 17.60 -7.04
N LEU A 181 -14.94 18.82 -6.67
CA LEU A 181 -15.90 19.06 -5.61
C LEU A 181 -17.31 19.29 -6.14
N VAL A 182 -18.31 18.81 -5.40
CA VAL A 182 -19.73 19.13 -5.59
C VAL A 182 -20.36 19.54 -4.26
N GLN A 183 -21.33 20.45 -4.31
CA GLN A 183 -22.18 20.86 -3.17
C GLN A 183 -23.59 21.21 -3.66
N ASP A 184 -24.58 21.07 -2.78
CA ASP A 184 -26.00 21.35 -3.07
C ASP A 184 -26.59 22.49 -2.22
N ILE A 185 -25.72 23.33 -1.62
CA ILE A 185 -26.10 24.40 -0.69
C ILE A 185 -26.26 25.74 -1.40
N SER A 186 -25.26 26.14 -2.20
CA SER A 186 -25.22 27.46 -2.83
C SER A 186 -25.30 27.37 -4.37
N GLN A 187 -26.40 27.81 -4.92
CA GLN A 187 -26.63 27.82 -6.40
C GLN A 187 -25.75 28.80 -7.17
N ASP A 188 -25.13 29.74 -6.48
CA ASP A 188 -24.29 30.79 -7.09
C ASP A 188 -22.84 30.28 -7.33
N LEU A 189 -22.48 29.11 -6.83
CA LEU A 189 -21.13 28.53 -6.98
C LEU A 189 -21.07 27.56 -8.18
N SER A 190 -19.93 27.56 -8.87
CA SER A 190 -19.71 26.74 -10.08
C SER A 190 -19.81 25.24 -9.85
N ASN A 191 -19.53 24.76 -8.63
CA ASN A 191 -19.61 23.36 -8.22
C ASN A 191 -20.99 22.98 -7.64
N TYR A 192 -22.03 23.83 -7.86
CA TYR A 192 -23.39 23.49 -7.44
C TYR A 192 -23.97 22.37 -8.28
N GLY A 193 -24.48 21.33 -7.62
CA GLY A 193 -25.11 20.20 -8.27
C GLY A 193 -25.79 19.25 -7.30
N SER A 194 -26.61 18.34 -7.82
CA SER A 194 -27.17 17.25 -7.04
C SER A 194 -26.06 16.25 -6.66
N ILE A 195 -25.87 15.98 -5.39
CA ILE A 195 -24.84 15.05 -4.90
C ILE A 195 -25.04 13.66 -5.52
N SER A 196 -26.26 13.13 -5.52
CA SER A 196 -26.56 11.79 -6.04
C SER A 196 -26.48 11.68 -7.57
N ALA A 197 -26.58 12.81 -8.28
CA ALA A 197 -26.44 12.85 -9.74
C ALA A 197 -24.97 12.99 -10.19
N ASN A 198 -24.06 13.33 -9.26
CA ASN A 198 -22.63 13.52 -9.53
C ASN A 198 -21.77 12.62 -8.62
N PRO A 199 -21.93 11.30 -8.67
CA PRO A 199 -21.18 10.36 -7.81
C PRO A 199 -19.69 10.34 -8.11
N GLN A 200 -19.27 10.82 -9.28
CA GLN A 200 -17.87 10.98 -9.69
C GLN A 200 -17.18 12.17 -9.01
N LEU A 201 -17.91 12.99 -8.25
CA LEU A 201 -17.40 14.15 -7.53
C LEU A 201 -17.45 13.94 -6.01
N LEU A 202 -16.62 14.69 -5.31
CA LEU A 202 -16.56 14.67 -3.85
C LEU A 202 -17.53 15.69 -3.26
N ASN A 203 -18.47 15.23 -2.45
CA ASN A 203 -19.32 16.12 -1.68
C ASN A 203 -18.49 16.84 -0.60
N ILE A 204 -18.27 18.15 -0.77
CA ILE A 204 -17.48 18.96 0.15
C ILE A 204 -18.09 18.99 1.57
N ASN A 205 -19.39 18.74 1.70
CA ASN A 205 -20.14 18.76 2.94
C ASN A 205 -20.46 17.36 3.49
N SER A 206 -19.90 16.28 2.91
CA SER A 206 -20.09 14.97 3.50
C SER A 206 -19.43 14.91 4.89
N PRO A 207 -20.17 14.51 5.94
CA PRO A 207 -19.63 14.52 7.28
C PRO A 207 -18.52 13.48 7.43
N PRO A 208 -17.45 13.79 8.16
CA PRO A 208 -16.50 12.77 8.58
C PRO A 208 -17.16 11.80 9.57
N LEU A 209 -16.59 10.60 9.71
CA LEU A 209 -17.11 9.63 10.67
C LEU A 209 -16.99 10.16 12.11
N SER A 210 -18.12 10.40 12.75
CA SER A 210 -18.18 10.99 14.09
C SER A 210 -17.40 10.20 15.14
N PHE A 211 -17.44 8.86 15.09
CA PHE A 211 -16.76 8.01 16.09
C PHE A 211 -15.22 8.09 16.01
N LEU A 212 -14.65 8.44 14.86
CA LEU A 212 -13.20 8.64 14.71
C LEU A 212 -12.73 9.92 15.42
N TYR A 213 -13.58 10.94 15.46
CA TYR A 213 -13.28 12.20 16.17
C TYR A 213 -13.47 12.08 17.68
N GLU A 214 -14.47 11.34 18.13
CA GLU A 214 -14.75 11.13 19.56
C GLU A 214 -13.63 10.33 20.25
N ASN A 215 -12.90 9.50 19.52
CA ASN A 215 -11.86 8.62 20.05
C ASN A 215 -10.43 9.07 19.74
N SER A 216 -10.23 10.20 19.06
CA SER A 216 -8.89 10.78 18.85
C SER A 216 -8.48 11.64 20.05
N PRO A 217 -7.54 11.16 20.91
CA PRO A 217 -7.21 11.87 22.16
C PRO A 217 -6.50 13.22 21.95
N SER A 218 -6.08 13.52 20.73
CA SER A 218 -5.19 14.67 20.44
C SER A 218 -5.80 15.74 19.54
N GLY A 219 -7.02 15.54 19.00
CA GLY A 219 -7.54 16.44 17.97
C GLY A 219 -6.69 16.47 16.67
N ALA A 220 -5.65 15.65 16.59
CA ALA A 220 -4.72 15.63 15.46
C ALA A 220 -5.37 15.22 14.13
N ASP A 221 -6.49 14.50 14.18
CA ASP A 221 -7.25 14.10 13.00
C ASP A 221 -8.18 15.21 12.48
N ALA A 222 -8.40 16.27 13.26
CA ALA A 222 -9.28 17.38 12.86
C ALA A 222 -8.71 18.18 11.68
N ASP A 223 -7.39 18.19 11.52
CA ASP A 223 -6.71 18.92 10.45
C ASP A 223 -6.83 18.23 9.09
N PHE A 224 -7.11 16.91 9.05
CA PHE A 224 -7.16 16.12 7.83
C PHE A 224 -8.59 15.83 7.42
N TRP A 225 -9.07 16.49 6.36
CA TRP A 225 -10.44 16.30 5.89
C TRP A 225 -10.65 14.92 5.26
N MET A 226 -9.72 14.46 4.42
CA MET A 226 -9.78 13.13 3.77
C MET A 226 -9.03 12.08 4.58
N HIS A 227 -7.84 12.40 5.08
CA HIS A 227 -6.93 11.47 5.73
C HIS A 227 -6.66 10.23 4.87
N CYS A 228 -6.21 10.46 3.63
CA CYS A 228 -5.77 9.37 2.77
C CYS A 228 -4.57 8.67 3.39
N ASN A 229 -4.59 7.34 3.42
CA ASN A 229 -3.61 6.54 4.14
C ASN A 229 -3.02 5.38 3.34
N SER A 230 -3.47 5.17 2.12
CA SER A 230 -2.78 4.31 1.14
C SER A 230 -2.99 4.82 -0.27
N VAL A 231 -1.97 4.64 -1.08
CA VAL A 231 -1.97 4.81 -2.54
C VAL A 231 -1.54 3.50 -3.18
N SER A 232 -2.18 3.11 -4.26
CA SER A 232 -1.84 1.93 -5.05
C SER A 232 -1.97 2.26 -6.52
N TYR A 233 -1.07 1.71 -7.35
CA TYR A 233 -1.02 1.95 -8.78
C TYR A 233 -1.28 0.67 -9.57
N ASN A 234 -2.21 0.72 -10.51
CA ASN A 234 -2.47 -0.34 -11.47
C ASN A 234 -1.85 0.02 -12.82
N SER A 235 -0.72 -0.58 -13.14
CA SER A 235 0.04 -0.28 -14.36
C SER A 235 -0.66 -0.73 -15.64
N SER A 236 -1.48 -1.79 -15.58
CA SER A 236 -2.22 -2.31 -16.74
C SER A 236 -3.38 -1.39 -17.15
N LEU A 237 -3.96 -0.68 -16.20
CA LEU A 237 -5.07 0.25 -16.39
C LEU A 237 -4.63 1.71 -16.39
N ASP A 238 -3.40 2.00 -15.97
CA ASP A 238 -2.88 3.36 -15.68
C ASP A 238 -3.81 4.14 -14.74
N GLN A 239 -4.17 3.49 -13.61
CA GLN A 239 -5.09 4.02 -12.62
C GLN A 239 -4.44 4.07 -11.24
N ILE A 240 -4.80 5.08 -10.45
CA ILE A 240 -4.40 5.22 -9.05
C ILE A 240 -5.61 4.99 -8.15
N MET A 241 -5.44 4.17 -7.10
CA MET A 241 -6.41 4.00 -6.03
C MET A 241 -5.94 4.67 -4.75
N LEU A 242 -6.83 5.40 -4.10
CA LEU A 242 -6.62 6.07 -2.82
C LEU A 242 -7.60 5.54 -1.78
N SER A 243 -7.12 5.35 -0.55
CA SER A 243 -7.97 5.00 0.59
C SER A 243 -8.10 6.17 1.54
N SER A 244 -9.30 6.70 1.71
CA SER A 244 -9.60 7.76 2.65
C SER A 244 -10.22 7.23 3.95
N ARG A 245 -9.46 7.29 5.05
CA ARG A 245 -9.89 6.87 6.38
C ARG A 245 -11.13 7.64 6.84
N ASN A 246 -11.11 8.97 6.72
CA ASN A 246 -12.15 9.83 7.28
C ASN A 246 -13.44 9.80 6.46
N ARG A 247 -13.41 9.36 5.20
CA ARG A 247 -14.60 9.15 4.36
C ARG A 247 -15.08 7.72 4.37
N SER A 248 -14.22 6.78 4.84
CA SER A 248 -14.51 5.34 4.78
C SER A 248 -14.80 4.86 3.36
N GLU A 249 -13.98 5.34 2.42
CA GLU A 249 -14.07 5.01 1.00
C GLU A 249 -12.70 4.81 0.38
N VAL A 250 -12.68 4.01 -0.67
CA VAL A 250 -11.62 3.98 -1.67
C VAL A 250 -12.07 4.74 -2.89
N TYR A 251 -11.14 5.37 -3.60
CA TYR A 251 -11.36 6.14 -4.83
C TYR A 251 -10.38 5.68 -5.89
N VAL A 252 -10.84 5.56 -7.13
CA VAL A 252 -9.99 5.27 -8.29
C VAL A 252 -10.06 6.45 -9.25
N ILE A 253 -8.88 6.88 -9.73
CA ILE A 253 -8.71 8.01 -10.65
C ILE A 253 -7.86 7.61 -11.85
N ASP A 254 -8.03 8.34 -12.98
CA ASP A 254 -7.26 8.17 -14.21
C ASP A 254 -5.88 8.83 -14.09
N HIS A 255 -4.82 8.04 -14.09
CA HIS A 255 -3.45 8.55 -14.10
C HIS A 255 -2.94 8.88 -15.51
N SER A 256 -3.58 8.36 -16.56
CA SER A 256 -3.19 8.63 -17.96
C SER A 256 -3.40 10.08 -18.41
N THR A 257 -3.90 10.93 -17.52
CA THR A 257 -4.14 12.36 -17.74
C THR A 257 -2.85 13.16 -17.68
N THR A 258 -2.81 14.28 -18.38
CA THR A 258 -1.90 15.38 -18.04
C THR A 258 -2.33 16.06 -16.73
N THR A 259 -1.49 16.84 -16.08
CA THR A 259 -1.88 17.61 -14.87
C THR A 259 -3.06 18.54 -15.13
N ASP A 260 -3.14 19.14 -16.33
CA ASP A 260 -4.26 20.02 -16.71
C ASP A 260 -5.57 19.23 -16.89
N GLU A 261 -5.52 18.04 -17.49
CA GLU A 261 -6.68 17.14 -17.58
C GLU A 261 -7.07 16.58 -16.22
N ALA A 262 -6.10 16.25 -15.38
CA ALA A 262 -6.29 15.76 -14.01
C ALA A 262 -7.00 16.79 -13.10
N SER A 263 -6.96 18.08 -13.45
CA SER A 263 -7.70 19.15 -12.76
C SER A 263 -9.08 19.46 -13.37
N SER A 264 -9.50 18.68 -14.38
CA SER A 264 -10.73 18.88 -15.14
C SER A 264 -11.60 17.63 -15.16
N ASN A 265 -12.79 17.73 -15.74
CA ASN A 265 -13.74 16.62 -15.90
C ASN A 265 -13.69 15.98 -17.29
N SER A 266 -12.58 16.11 -18.00
CA SER A 266 -12.42 15.55 -19.36
C SER A 266 -10.95 15.36 -19.69
N GLY A 267 -10.65 14.35 -20.51
CA GLY A 267 -9.28 13.97 -20.89
C GLY A 267 -8.90 12.61 -20.32
N GLY A 268 -7.67 12.22 -20.53
CA GLY A 268 -7.16 10.90 -20.19
C GLY A 268 -7.75 9.77 -21.03
N THR A 269 -7.36 8.54 -20.71
CA THR A 269 -7.81 7.33 -21.43
C THR A 269 -9.31 7.06 -21.25
N TYR A 270 -9.85 7.41 -20.09
CA TYR A 270 -11.24 7.13 -19.73
C TYR A 270 -12.19 8.29 -20.07
N GLY A 271 -11.66 9.47 -20.41
CA GLY A 271 -12.42 10.62 -20.87
C GLY A 271 -13.06 11.47 -19.77
N GLU A 272 -12.86 11.10 -18.51
CA GLU A 272 -13.45 11.74 -17.32
C GLU A 272 -12.49 12.73 -16.65
N GLY A 273 -11.29 12.97 -17.24
CA GLY A 273 -10.25 13.79 -16.62
C GLY A 273 -9.83 13.25 -15.26
N GLY A 274 -9.82 14.09 -14.23
CA GLY A 274 -9.51 13.69 -12.87
C GLY A 274 -10.72 13.33 -12.00
N ASP A 275 -11.95 13.29 -12.56
CA ASP A 275 -13.13 12.82 -11.82
C ASP A 275 -12.96 11.35 -11.42
N PHE A 276 -13.64 10.90 -10.33
CA PHE A 276 -13.54 9.52 -9.88
C PHE A 276 -14.09 8.54 -10.92
N LEU A 277 -13.28 7.61 -11.36
CA LEU A 277 -13.71 6.48 -12.18
C LEU A 277 -14.53 5.48 -11.34
N TYR A 278 -14.17 5.33 -10.07
CA TYR A 278 -14.78 4.41 -9.13
C TYR A 278 -14.63 4.90 -7.70
N ARG A 279 -15.60 4.56 -6.87
CA ARG A 279 -15.53 4.74 -5.41
C ARG A 279 -16.34 3.66 -4.70
N TRP A 280 -15.90 3.25 -3.50
CA TRP A 280 -16.56 2.17 -2.78
C TRP A 280 -16.36 2.29 -1.28
N GLY A 281 -17.36 1.85 -0.50
CA GLY A 281 -17.29 1.70 0.95
C GLY A 281 -18.33 2.47 1.74
N ASN A 282 -18.66 3.72 1.35
CA ASN A 282 -19.67 4.53 2.05
C ASN A 282 -20.55 5.34 1.07
N PRO A 283 -21.60 4.74 0.52
CA PRO A 283 -22.45 5.38 -0.49
C PRO A 283 -23.26 6.58 0.04
N GLN A 284 -23.33 6.80 1.35
CA GLN A 284 -23.94 7.99 1.93
C GLN A 284 -23.23 9.27 1.48
N ASN A 285 -21.89 9.23 1.30
CA ASN A 285 -21.09 10.40 0.94
C ASN A 285 -21.48 11.01 -0.41
N TYR A 286 -22.08 10.22 -1.29
CA TYR A 286 -22.59 10.68 -2.59
C TYR A 286 -24.10 10.46 -2.76
N GLY A 287 -24.84 10.34 -1.65
CA GLY A 287 -26.29 10.35 -1.63
C GLY A 287 -26.97 9.15 -2.30
N ARG A 288 -26.30 8.00 -2.38
CA ARG A 288 -26.82 6.76 -2.99
C ARG A 288 -26.89 5.58 -2.04
N GLY A 289 -27.03 5.83 -0.76
CA GLY A 289 -27.14 4.80 0.27
C GLY A 289 -27.51 5.37 1.63
N THR A 290 -27.64 4.47 2.59
CA THR A 290 -27.92 4.73 4.00
C THR A 290 -26.76 4.24 4.88
N GLU A 291 -26.84 4.45 6.19
CA GLU A 291 -25.84 3.94 7.14
C GLU A 291 -25.71 2.40 7.08
N ASN A 292 -26.77 1.68 6.72
CA ASN A 292 -26.73 0.22 6.60
C ASN A 292 -25.95 -0.25 5.35
N ASP A 293 -25.75 0.63 4.38
CA ASP A 293 -25.04 0.32 3.13
C ASP A 293 -23.54 0.68 3.24
N GLN A 294 -23.11 1.20 4.39
CA GLN A 294 -21.72 1.50 4.67
C GLN A 294 -20.93 0.24 5.02
N LEU A 295 -20.00 -0.15 4.16
CA LEU A 295 -19.20 -1.37 4.30
C LEU A 295 -17.81 -1.12 4.90
N LEU A 296 -17.24 0.07 4.73
CA LEU A 296 -15.93 0.44 5.28
C LEU A 296 -16.07 1.38 6.48
N ARG A 297 -15.14 1.23 7.44
CA ARG A 297 -15.06 2.13 8.59
C ARG A 297 -13.60 2.34 8.99
N GLY A 298 -13.03 3.48 8.54
CA GLY A 298 -11.68 3.91 8.90
C GLY A 298 -10.56 3.01 8.39
N GLN A 299 -10.75 2.39 7.23
CA GLN A 299 -9.86 1.41 6.61
C GLN A 299 -8.46 1.95 6.31
N HIS A 300 -7.52 1.02 6.15
CA HIS A 300 -6.13 1.27 5.74
C HIS A 300 -5.69 0.29 4.66
N SER A 301 -4.57 0.61 4.00
CA SER A 301 -3.86 -0.31 3.11
C SER A 301 -4.72 -0.93 2.01
N ALA A 302 -5.53 -0.13 1.32
CA ALA A 302 -6.20 -0.60 0.12
C ALA A 302 -5.19 -0.74 -1.02
N ILE A 303 -5.12 -1.93 -1.60
CA ILE A 303 -4.23 -2.27 -2.71
C ILE A 303 -5.00 -3.03 -3.78
N TRP A 304 -4.58 -2.92 -5.05
CA TRP A 304 -4.90 -3.96 -6.01
C TRP A 304 -4.04 -5.20 -5.75
N ILE A 305 -4.66 -6.36 -5.83
CA ILE A 305 -3.90 -7.61 -5.83
C ILE A 305 -3.05 -7.63 -7.11
N PRO A 306 -1.71 -7.84 -6.98
CA PRO A 306 -0.80 -7.76 -8.11
C PRO A 306 -1.13 -8.73 -9.25
N GLU A 307 -0.67 -8.39 -10.43
CA GLU A 307 -0.73 -9.26 -11.62
C GLU A 307 -0.04 -10.60 -11.33
N ASN A 308 -0.61 -11.67 -11.84
CA ASN A 308 -0.20 -13.07 -11.63
C ASN A 308 -0.37 -13.62 -10.19
N PHE A 309 -1.02 -12.88 -9.28
CA PHE A 309 -1.35 -13.38 -7.96
C PHE A 309 -2.83 -13.82 -7.90
N PRO A 310 -3.19 -14.83 -7.07
CA PRO A 310 -4.58 -15.24 -6.90
C PRO A 310 -5.47 -14.07 -6.45
N GLY A 311 -6.50 -13.78 -7.25
CA GLY A 311 -7.35 -12.60 -7.08
C GLY A 311 -6.84 -11.35 -7.79
N GLU A 312 -5.90 -11.47 -8.74
CA GLU A 312 -5.39 -10.37 -9.57
C GLU A 312 -6.48 -9.37 -9.97
N GLY A 313 -6.20 -8.07 -9.76
CA GLY A 313 -7.11 -6.98 -10.07
C GLY A 313 -8.24 -6.75 -9.07
N ASN A 314 -8.45 -7.65 -8.10
CA ASN A 314 -9.33 -7.42 -6.96
C ASN A 314 -8.70 -6.38 -6.02
N ILE A 315 -9.54 -5.73 -5.23
CA ILE A 315 -9.10 -4.80 -4.18
C ILE A 315 -9.06 -5.52 -2.85
N LEU A 316 -7.92 -5.48 -2.19
CA LEU A 316 -7.68 -6.04 -0.86
C LEU A 316 -7.39 -4.89 0.12
N LEU A 317 -7.99 -4.90 1.31
CA LEU A 317 -7.84 -3.83 2.29
C LEU A 317 -8.03 -4.29 3.74
N PHE A 318 -7.53 -3.49 4.68
CA PHE A 318 -7.71 -3.67 6.12
C PHE A 318 -8.81 -2.73 6.64
N ASN A 319 -9.98 -3.26 6.99
CA ASN A 319 -11.12 -2.50 7.54
C ASN A 319 -11.02 -2.42 9.06
N ASN A 320 -10.53 -1.30 9.58
CA ASN A 320 -10.17 -1.14 10.98
C ASN A 320 -11.33 -1.33 11.96
N SER A 321 -12.48 -0.79 11.65
CA SER A 321 -13.66 -0.87 12.50
C SER A 321 -14.79 -1.60 11.78
N HIS A 322 -14.49 -2.81 11.28
CA HIS A 322 -15.51 -3.66 10.62
C HIS A 322 -16.75 -3.82 11.51
N THR A 323 -16.50 -4.06 12.79
CA THR A 323 -17.50 -3.94 13.87
C THR A 323 -16.95 -3.08 15.01
N ILE A 324 -17.74 -2.85 16.06
CA ILE A 324 -17.27 -2.14 17.25
C ILE A 324 -16.14 -2.87 17.99
N ASP A 325 -16.04 -4.18 17.83
CA ASP A 325 -15.12 -5.04 18.57
C ASP A 325 -13.98 -5.60 17.69
N TYR A 326 -14.14 -5.62 16.36
CA TYR A 326 -13.26 -6.37 15.46
C TYR A 326 -12.89 -5.60 14.20
N SER A 327 -11.63 -5.73 13.81
CA SER A 327 -11.14 -5.39 12.47
C SER A 327 -11.31 -6.57 11.52
N ALA A 328 -11.24 -6.31 10.22
CA ALA A 328 -11.30 -7.35 9.20
C ALA A 328 -10.38 -7.05 8.02
N VAL A 329 -9.90 -8.09 7.35
CA VAL A 329 -9.35 -8.01 6.00
C VAL A 329 -10.46 -8.33 5.02
N ILE A 330 -10.58 -7.52 3.98
CA ILE A 330 -11.66 -7.61 3.00
C ILE A 330 -11.08 -7.64 1.60
N GLU A 331 -11.60 -8.54 0.76
CA GLU A 331 -11.37 -8.56 -0.68
C GLU A 331 -12.68 -8.29 -1.41
N ILE A 332 -12.65 -7.41 -2.42
CA ILE A 332 -13.77 -7.14 -3.31
C ILE A 332 -13.36 -7.30 -4.77
N ILE A 333 -14.32 -7.64 -5.63
CA ILE A 333 -14.19 -7.67 -7.08
C ILE A 333 -14.83 -6.38 -7.62
N PRO A 334 -14.04 -5.37 -8.02
CA PRO A 334 -14.60 -4.15 -8.58
C PRO A 334 -15.26 -4.43 -9.94
N PRO A 335 -16.35 -3.70 -10.31
CA PRO A 335 -17.11 -3.96 -11.55
C PRO A 335 -16.42 -3.37 -12.78
N ILE A 336 -15.20 -3.85 -13.07
CA ILE A 336 -14.36 -3.35 -14.18
C ILE A 336 -14.87 -3.89 -15.51
N ASN A 337 -15.10 -2.99 -16.46
CA ASN A 337 -15.41 -3.30 -17.85
C ASN A 337 -14.15 -3.69 -18.63
N GLN A 338 -14.33 -4.27 -19.83
CA GLN A 338 -13.21 -4.68 -20.69
C GLN A 338 -12.27 -3.52 -21.10
N ASN A 339 -12.76 -2.29 -21.08
CA ASN A 339 -11.97 -1.09 -21.39
C ASN A 339 -11.35 -0.42 -20.15
N GLY A 340 -11.45 -1.03 -18.98
CA GLY A 340 -10.90 -0.50 -17.74
C GLY A 340 -11.79 0.51 -17.02
N SER A 341 -12.95 0.90 -17.57
CA SER A 341 -13.92 1.74 -16.89
C SER A 341 -14.77 0.93 -15.89
N TYR A 342 -15.50 1.61 -15.03
CA TYR A 342 -16.37 0.98 -14.03
C TYR A 342 -17.83 1.19 -14.35
N SER A 343 -18.63 0.15 -14.19
CA SER A 343 -20.07 0.24 -14.37
C SER A 343 -20.71 0.95 -13.19
N LEU A 344 -21.59 1.92 -13.49
CA LEU A 344 -22.40 2.59 -12.49
C LEU A 344 -23.84 2.67 -12.97
N ASP A 345 -24.77 2.21 -12.15
CA ASP A 345 -26.20 2.39 -12.35
C ASP A 345 -26.61 3.88 -12.15
N ALA A 346 -27.68 4.32 -12.79
CA ALA A 346 -28.13 5.70 -12.70
C ALA A 346 -28.62 6.10 -11.29
N ILE A 347 -29.01 5.14 -10.44
CA ILE A 347 -29.66 5.36 -9.14
C ILE A 347 -28.86 4.73 -8.01
N ASN A 348 -28.32 3.51 -8.23
CA ASN A 348 -27.68 2.72 -7.21
C ASN A 348 -26.25 3.19 -6.90
N ALA A 349 -25.70 2.73 -5.80
CA ALA A 349 -24.29 2.87 -5.47
C ALA A 349 -23.40 2.08 -6.44
N TYR A 350 -22.10 2.33 -6.40
CA TYR A 350 -21.14 1.47 -7.07
C TYR A 350 -21.14 0.07 -6.43
N GLU A 351 -21.16 -0.95 -7.27
CA GLU A 351 -21.00 -2.35 -6.85
C GLU A 351 -19.54 -2.65 -6.44
N PRO A 352 -19.28 -3.73 -5.71
CA PRO A 352 -20.24 -4.73 -5.25
C PRO A 352 -20.97 -4.32 -3.96
N ASP A 353 -22.16 -4.93 -3.74
CA ASP A 353 -22.97 -4.70 -2.53
C ASP A 353 -22.45 -5.49 -1.32
N ASP A 354 -21.46 -6.39 -1.50
CA ASP A 354 -20.91 -7.25 -0.45
C ASP A 354 -19.46 -7.63 -0.77
N TYR A 355 -18.78 -8.22 0.20
CA TYR A 355 -17.41 -8.70 0.07
C TYR A 355 -17.34 -9.99 -0.77
N TYR A 356 -16.27 -10.12 -1.56
CA TYR A 356 -15.93 -11.40 -2.18
C TYR A 356 -15.36 -12.39 -1.16
N TRP A 357 -14.48 -11.88 -0.27
CA TRP A 357 -13.89 -12.63 0.82
C TRP A 357 -13.64 -11.73 2.02
N ILE A 358 -13.74 -12.30 3.22
CA ILE A 358 -13.48 -11.61 4.47
C ILE A 358 -12.78 -12.51 5.49
N TYR A 359 -11.78 -11.96 6.17
CA TYR A 359 -11.16 -12.55 7.34
C TYR A 359 -11.35 -11.60 8.53
N ILE A 360 -12.05 -12.05 9.57
CA ILE A 360 -12.32 -11.25 10.77
C ILE A 360 -11.21 -11.53 11.78
N LEU A 361 -10.53 -10.47 12.23
CA LEU A 361 -9.52 -10.55 13.28
C LEU A 361 -10.20 -10.72 14.64
N ASP A 362 -9.51 -11.36 15.58
CA ASP A 362 -9.97 -11.54 16.97
C ASP A 362 -9.80 -10.30 17.85
N GLN A 363 -9.36 -9.18 17.27
CA GLN A 363 -9.08 -7.92 17.95
C GLN A 363 -9.43 -6.69 17.09
N LEU A 364 -9.62 -5.57 17.77
CA LEU A 364 -9.82 -4.27 17.13
C LEU A 364 -8.49 -3.53 16.99
N ALA A 365 -8.16 -3.10 15.77
CA ALA A 365 -7.04 -2.23 15.47
C ALA A 365 -7.55 -0.89 14.92
N LEU A 366 -7.69 0.12 15.78
CA LEU A 366 -8.28 1.42 15.42
C LEU A 366 -7.43 2.26 14.47
N VAL A 367 -6.13 1.99 14.41
CA VAL A 367 -5.16 2.74 13.59
C VAL A 367 -4.19 1.79 12.92
N ARG A 368 -3.69 2.18 11.76
CA ARG A 368 -2.78 1.36 10.94
C ARG A 368 -3.41 0.03 10.54
N GLY A 369 -2.61 -0.97 10.27
CA GLY A 369 -3.04 -2.25 9.73
C GLY A 369 -2.83 -2.31 8.24
N GLY A 370 -2.38 -3.45 7.75
CA GLY A 370 -2.07 -3.64 6.36
C GLY A 370 -2.18 -5.09 5.93
N VAL A 371 -2.29 -5.23 4.64
CA VAL A 371 -2.49 -6.52 3.98
C VAL A 371 -1.69 -6.58 2.70
N TRP A 372 -1.26 -7.79 2.34
CA TRP A 372 -0.65 -8.07 1.06
C TRP A 372 -0.97 -9.50 0.63
N ARG A 373 -1.42 -9.69 -0.62
CA ARG A 373 -1.63 -11.02 -1.21
C ARG A 373 -0.30 -11.60 -1.64
N LEU A 374 -0.12 -12.90 -1.49
CA LEU A 374 1.09 -13.62 -1.85
C LEU A 374 0.87 -14.52 -3.09
N PRO A 375 1.93 -14.86 -3.84
CA PRO A 375 1.82 -15.68 -5.05
C PRO A 375 1.16 -17.05 -4.85
N ASN A 376 1.32 -17.67 -3.68
CA ASN A 376 0.67 -18.95 -3.34
C ASN A 376 -0.81 -18.81 -2.92
N GLY A 377 -1.36 -17.60 -2.91
CA GLY A 377 -2.73 -17.30 -2.49
C GLY A 377 -2.89 -16.95 -1.01
N ASN A 378 -1.84 -17.10 -0.21
CA ASN A 378 -1.84 -16.66 1.19
C ASN A 378 -1.94 -15.13 1.28
N THR A 379 -2.30 -14.66 2.46
CA THR A 379 -2.38 -13.21 2.75
C THR A 379 -1.56 -12.90 3.98
N ILE A 380 -0.56 -12.02 3.85
CA ILE A 380 0.16 -11.48 5.00
C ILE A 380 -0.62 -10.30 5.58
N ILE A 381 -0.77 -10.29 6.90
CA ILE A 381 -1.55 -9.30 7.64
C ILE A 381 -0.67 -8.69 8.72
N SER A 382 -0.60 -7.37 8.76
CA SER A 382 0.09 -6.63 9.82
C SER A 382 -0.89 -5.71 10.54
N ASN A 383 -0.74 -5.63 11.85
CA ASN A 383 -1.30 -4.58 12.68
C ASN A 383 -0.24 -4.14 13.72
N LEU A 384 -0.54 -3.17 14.56
CA LEU A 384 0.46 -2.62 15.50
C LEU A 384 1.15 -3.67 16.39
N SER A 385 0.50 -4.79 16.65
CA SER A 385 0.95 -5.79 17.64
C SER A 385 1.22 -7.17 17.07
N SER A 386 0.85 -7.44 15.83
CA SER A 386 1.01 -8.76 15.21
C SER A 386 1.34 -8.67 13.71
N LEU A 387 2.09 -9.64 13.25
CA LEU A 387 2.39 -9.89 11.86
C LEU A 387 2.27 -11.39 11.62
N PHE A 388 1.39 -11.78 10.72
CA PHE A 388 1.13 -13.18 10.45
C PHE A 388 0.63 -13.38 9.01
N GLU A 389 0.74 -14.61 8.53
CA GLU A 389 0.29 -15.05 7.22
C GLU A 389 -0.84 -16.07 7.41
N ILE A 390 -1.89 -15.94 6.63
CA ILE A 390 -3.01 -16.89 6.59
C ILE A 390 -3.11 -17.51 5.21
N GLY A 391 -3.50 -18.79 5.17
CA GLY A 391 -3.84 -19.50 3.96
C GLY A 391 -5.19 -19.09 3.38
N PRO A 392 -5.53 -19.56 2.15
CA PRO A 392 -6.86 -19.35 1.55
C PRO A 392 -8.01 -19.97 2.37
N ASP A 393 -7.72 -20.94 3.23
CA ASP A 393 -8.66 -21.56 4.18
C ASP A 393 -8.80 -20.78 5.49
N SER A 394 -8.11 -19.64 5.61
CA SER A 394 -8.08 -18.78 6.79
C SER A 394 -7.35 -19.37 8.01
N GLU A 395 -6.57 -20.44 7.84
CA GLU A 395 -5.69 -20.94 8.90
C GLU A 395 -4.39 -20.13 8.93
N ILE A 396 -3.79 -20.02 10.12
CA ILE A 396 -2.53 -19.29 10.30
C ILE A 396 -1.37 -20.19 9.90
N GLU A 397 -0.62 -19.77 8.89
CA GLU A 397 0.52 -20.51 8.33
C GLU A 397 1.85 -20.04 8.90
N TRP A 398 1.96 -18.76 9.24
CA TRP A 398 3.19 -18.18 9.78
C TRP A 398 2.88 -17.01 10.72
N VAL A 399 3.73 -16.85 11.73
CA VAL A 399 3.64 -15.75 12.70
C VAL A 399 5.05 -15.21 12.96
N HIS A 400 5.24 -13.93 12.81
CA HIS A 400 6.47 -13.26 13.24
C HIS A 400 6.34 -12.77 14.67
N SER A 401 7.32 -13.12 15.52
CA SER A 401 7.39 -12.69 16.91
C SER A 401 8.19 -11.40 17.03
N GLY A 402 7.52 -10.27 16.98
CA GLY A 402 8.12 -8.94 17.11
C GLY A 402 7.22 -8.00 17.89
N THR A 403 7.68 -6.78 18.06
CA THR A 403 6.93 -5.72 18.72
C THR A 403 6.88 -4.51 17.83
N PHE A 404 5.70 -4.08 17.42
CA PHE A 404 5.48 -2.90 16.62
C PHE A 404 5.77 -3.05 15.13
N TYR A 405 4.72 -3.06 14.32
CA TYR A 405 4.80 -3.22 12.87
C TYR A 405 4.31 -1.98 12.14
N PRO A 406 4.79 -1.76 10.89
CA PRO A 406 4.31 -0.69 10.03
C PRO A 406 2.84 -0.87 9.63
N SER A 407 2.30 0.11 8.93
CA SER A 407 0.93 0.05 8.43
C SER A 407 0.73 -1.06 7.40
N ARG A 408 1.75 -1.43 6.64
CA ARG A 408 1.74 -2.55 5.69
C ARG A 408 3.11 -3.22 5.67
N VAL A 409 3.12 -4.54 5.52
CA VAL A 409 4.31 -5.36 5.33
C VAL A 409 4.18 -6.06 3.99
N ILE A 410 5.23 -6.08 3.22
CA ILE A 410 5.30 -6.76 1.93
C ILE A 410 6.25 -7.95 2.05
N LYS A 411 5.83 -9.09 1.51
CA LYS A 411 6.65 -10.28 1.41
C LYS A 411 6.92 -10.57 -0.06
N TYR A 412 8.17 -10.57 -0.42
CA TYR A 412 8.66 -10.75 -1.78
C TYR A 412 9.08 -12.19 -2.01
N SER A 413 8.85 -12.73 -3.21
CA SER A 413 9.47 -13.98 -3.63
C SER A 413 10.97 -13.75 -3.81
N PHE A 414 11.76 -14.82 -3.73
CA PHE A 414 13.21 -14.71 -3.95
C PHE A 414 13.54 -14.30 -5.38
N ASP A 415 12.76 -14.72 -6.36
CA ASP A 415 12.90 -14.37 -7.79
C ASP A 415 12.45 -12.95 -8.12
N TYR A 416 11.86 -12.22 -7.16
CA TYR A 416 11.58 -10.80 -7.30
C TYR A 416 12.85 -9.96 -7.47
N PHE A 417 13.94 -10.36 -6.85
CA PHE A 417 15.20 -9.65 -6.87
C PHE A 417 15.97 -9.98 -8.14
N ASN A 418 15.94 -9.08 -9.12
CA ASN A 418 16.47 -9.30 -10.46
C ASN A 418 17.99 -9.49 -10.53
N SER A 419 18.34 -10.15 -11.53
CA SER A 419 19.52 -10.70 -12.17
C SER A 419 20.88 -10.00 -12.03
N ASN A 420 21.00 -8.83 -11.45
CA ASN A 420 22.31 -8.23 -11.16
C ASN A 420 22.73 -8.34 -9.69
N ASN A 421 21.82 -8.80 -8.81
CA ASN A 421 22.06 -9.14 -7.41
C ASN A 421 21.09 -10.24 -6.98
N LEU A 422 20.99 -11.31 -7.76
CA LEU A 422 20.23 -12.48 -7.32
C LEU A 422 20.83 -13.00 -6.04
N LEU A 423 20.04 -12.97 -4.99
CA LEU A 423 20.37 -13.74 -3.78
C LEU A 423 20.66 -15.18 -4.26
N TYR A 424 21.87 -15.68 -4.02
CA TYR A 424 22.31 -17.01 -4.45
C TYR A 424 22.73 -17.17 -5.93
N ASP A 425 22.81 -16.10 -6.75
CA ASP A 425 23.55 -16.13 -8.02
C ASP A 425 25.06 -16.15 -7.73
N ILE A 426 25.53 -17.35 -7.45
CA ILE A 426 26.91 -17.57 -6.95
C ILE A 426 27.92 -17.30 -8.09
N ASN A 427 27.56 -17.59 -9.33
CA ASN A 427 28.42 -17.41 -10.49
C ASN A 427 28.28 -16.02 -11.14
N ASN A 428 27.31 -15.19 -10.68
CA ASN A 428 27.03 -13.84 -11.12
C ASN A 428 26.75 -13.75 -12.64
N ASP A 429 26.03 -14.76 -13.18
CA ASP A 429 25.64 -14.78 -14.61
C ASP A 429 24.26 -14.17 -14.85
N GLY A 430 23.58 -13.74 -13.79
CA GLY A 430 22.26 -13.12 -13.84
C GLY A 430 21.11 -14.13 -13.92
N LEU A 431 21.34 -15.40 -13.67
CA LEU A 431 20.34 -16.47 -13.67
C LEU A 431 20.52 -17.36 -12.46
N LEU A 432 19.51 -17.49 -11.63
CA LEU A 432 19.52 -18.46 -10.55
C LEU A 432 19.12 -19.85 -11.05
N ASN A 433 20.09 -20.78 -11.11
CA ASN A 433 19.89 -22.09 -11.67
C ASN A 433 20.94 -23.10 -11.16
N ASN A 434 20.97 -24.31 -11.75
CA ASN A 434 21.94 -25.35 -11.35
C ASN A 434 23.42 -24.95 -11.53
N SER A 435 23.73 -23.92 -12.35
CA SER A 435 25.12 -23.46 -12.49
C SER A 435 25.65 -22.79 -11.22
N ASP A 436 24.75 -22.15 -10.43
CA ASP A 436 25.07 -21.57 -9.12
C ASP A 436 25.35 -22.67 -8.12
N LEU A 437 24.55 -23.74 -8.14
CA LEU A 437 24.78 -24.91 -7.30
C LEU A 437 26.10 -25.58 -7.62
N GLU A 438 26.48 -25.70 -8.91
CA GLU A 438 27.77 -26.22 -9.36
C GLU A 438 28.91 -25.33 -8.88
N MET A 439 28.78 -24.01 -8.94
CA MET A 439 29.78 -23.07 -8.44
C MET A 439 29.92 -23.15 -6.91
N LEU A 440 28.79 -23.21 -6.19
CA LEU A 440 28.81 -23.38 -4.73
C LEU A 440 29.47 -24.71 -4.31
N ILE A 441 29.24 -25.80 -5.04
CA ILE A 441 29.94 -27.08 -4.81
C ILE A 441 31.44 -26.89 -4.93
N LEU A 442 31.91 -26.15 -5.94
CA LEU A 442 33.36 -25.90 -6.11
C LEU A 442 33.91 -25.05 -4.99
N LEU A 443 33.21 -24.05 -4.49
CA LEU A 443 33.64 -23.23 -3.36
C LEU A 443 33.72 -24.05 -2.07
N VAL A 444 32.71 -24.83 -1.75
CA VAL A 444 32.72 -25.73 -0.59
C VAL A 444 33.85 -26.75 -0.68
N LEU A 445 34.14 -27.32 -1.86
CA LEU A 445 35.22 -28.28 -2.04
C LEU A 445 36.62 -27.65 -1.98
N SER A 446 36.74 -26.36 -2.31
CA SER A 446 37.99 -25.61 -2.26
C SER A 446 38.27 -24.99 -0.89
N GLU A 447 37.34 -25.08 0.05
CA GLU A 447 37.41 -24.42 1.36
C GLU A 447 37.67 -22.92 1.22
N ASP A 448 37.01 -22.27 0.21
CA ASP A 448 37.15 -20.84 -0.09
C ASP A 448 35.99 -20.03 0.53
N ASP A 449 36.25 -19.48 1.71
CA ASP A 449 35.30 -18.63 2.44
C ASP A 449 35.35 -17.15 1.99
N SER A 450 36.03 -16.83 0.88
CA SER A 450 36.15 -15.44 0.42
C SER A 450 34.89 -14.88 -0.29
N PHE A 451 33.94 -15.74 -0.64
CA PHE A 451 32.71 -15.37 -1.33
C PHE A 451 31.54 -15.22 -0.36
N ILE A 452 31.29 -14.01 0.11
CA ILE A 452 30.19 -13.70 1.07
C ILE A 452 28.82 -14.13 0.52
N VAL A 453 28.61 -14.09 -0.81
CA VAL A 453 27.35 -14.51 -1.47
C VAL A 453 27.12 -16.04 -1.36
N ALA A 454 28.15 -16.80 -1.06
CA ALA A 454 28.09 -18.26 -0.94
C ALA A 454 27.73 -18.74 0.48
N ASP A 455 27.77 -17.88 1.47
CA ASP A 455 27.29 -18.13 2.84
C ASP A 455 25.79 -17.85 2.91
N ILE A 456 24.99 -18.85 2.52
CA ILE A 456 23.54 -18.73 2.32
C ILE A 456 22.80 -18.69 3.66
N ASN A 457 23.33 -19.39 4.68
CA ASN A 457 22.74 -19.45 6.02
C ASN A 457 23.29 -18.38 6.98
N ASN A 458 24.21 -17.54 6.52
CA ASN A 458 24.80 -16.44 7.28
C ASN A 458 25.53 -16.88 8.57
N ASP A 459 26.11 -18.09 8.56
CA ASP A 459 26.88 -18.61 9.69
C ASP A 459 28.37 -18.26 9.62
N SER A 460 28.78 -17.47 8.64
CA SER A 460 30.16 -17.06 8.31
C SER A 460 31.05 -18.19 7.76
N LEU A 461 30.46 -19.27 7.28
CA LEU A 461 31.16 -20.41 6.69
C LEU A 461 30.46 -20.86 5.40
N THR A 462 31.18 -20.93 4.29
CA THR A 462 30.65 -21.55 3.07
C THR A 462 30.82 -23.07 3.14
N ASN A 463 29.73 -23.81 3.35
CA ASN A 463 29.80 -25.25 3.65
C ASN A 463 28.62 -26.06 3.10
N ILE A 464 28.49 -27.31 3.50
CA ILE A 464 27.44 -28.22 3.02
C ILE A 464 26.03 -27.76 3.37
N PHE A 465 25.84 -26.96 4.41
CA PHE A 465 24.51 -26.46 4.76
C PHE A 465 24.00 -25.40 3.77
N ASP A 466 24.90 -24.56 3.22
CA ASP A 466 24.59 -23.63 2.15
C ASP A 466 24.18 -24.36 0.87
N LEU A 467 24.91 -25.43 0.53
CA LEU A 467 24.59 -26.30 -0.58
C LEU A 467 23.20 -26.93 -0.47
N LEU A 468 22.82 -27.39 0.72
CA LEU A 468 21.51 -27.97 0.97
C LEU A 468 20.41 -26.91 0.83
N LEU A 469 20.61 -25.72 1.35
CA LEU A 469 19.67 -24.62 1.23
C LEU A 469 19.46 -24.20 -0.23
N LEU A 470 20.53 -24.00 -1.01
CA LEU A 470 20.43 -23.69 -2.43
C LEU A 470 19.77 -24.81 -3.23
N SER A 471 20.11 -26.06 -2.92
CA SER A 471 19.52 -27.22 -3.58
C SER A 471 18.02 -27.35 -3.31
N ASP A 472 17.61 -27.17 -2.05
CA ASP A 472 16.20 -27.20 -1.67
C ASP A 472 15.45 -26.03 -2.34
N TYR A 473 16.05 -24.86 -2.39
CA TYR A 473 15.52 -23.71 -3.07
C TYR A 473 15.28 -23.97 -4.56
N LEU A 474 16.27 -24.48 -5.28
CA LEU A 474 16.17 -24.79 -6.73
C LEU A 474 15.19 -25.94 -7.04
N GLN A 475 14.78 -26.76 -6.09
CA GLN A 475 13.77 -27.81 -6.26
C GLN A 475 12.33 -27.29 -6.09
N THR A 476 12.15 -26.08 -5.58
CA THR A 476 10.85 -25.47 -5.38
C THR A 476 10.33 -24.71 -6.64
N PHE A 477 11.14 -24.68 -7.71
CA PHE A 477 10.80 -24.26 -9.06
C PHE A 477 10.70 -25.49 -9.98
#